data_b73ea139ab68c93ebd84efe3e3fad3b0
#
_entry.id   b73ea139ab68c93ebd84efe3e3fad3b0
#
_cell.length_a   1.000
_cell.length_b   1.000
_cell.length_c   1.000
_cell.angle_alpha   90.00
_cell.angle_beta   90.00
_cell.angle_gamma   90.00
#
_symmetry.space_group_name_H-M   'P 1'
#
loop_
_entity.id
_entity.type
_entity.pdbx_description
1 polymer ?
#
loop_
_entity_poly.entity_id
_entity_poly.type
_entity_poly.pdbx_seq_one_letter_code
_entity_poly.pdbx_strand_id
1 'polypeptide(L)'
;MRLYHRLTLISACVLLAGAFVTGQARAAVPKLIVDTDMYTDIDSGAVAIAHVLADAGECDLLGVISCAGGSAVSVPMIELINTVYGRPDLPIGAPKNWVIAPENDPERKGLFEHPERFPHYWQMCRAIRANPNAVRHKRSDEAPDAVGVYRRLLAAQPDASVTICTIGWLTNMRQLLESQPDDISPLNGRALIAKKVKLLFAMACSFPAGREYNSFRDAVSTGIVLYGWPGQIHFVDYNYGFGLKCGMPLSKRPAEANNPIQNIYRETILKNVAGKKLGHPAWDEIAVLLAVRGYEPYCVARRGRFSIIDNKGTNQWTDDPNGPHFVMQERLPRTEVVKMIDELLLRAPKARNE
;
A
#
# COMPACT_ATOMS: atom_id res chain seq x y z
N MET A 1 -17.95 -86.27 -43.12
CA MET A 1 -17.93 -85.68 -41.75
C MET A 1 -17.04 -84.46 -41.79
N ARG A 2 -17.60 -83.24 -41.83
CA ARG A 2 -16.86 -81.97 -41.98
C ARG A 2 -16.77 -81.28 -40.67
N LEU A 3 -15.53 -81.03 -40.14
CA LEU A 3 -15.23 -80.20 -38.96
C LEU A 3 -15.28 -78.72 -39.37
N TYR A 4 -16.07 -77.93 -38.70
CA TYR A 4 -16.06 -76.47 -38.80
C TYR A 4 -15.22 -75.88 -37.66
N HIS A 5 -14.11 -75.20 -38.00
CA HIS A 5 -13.35 -74.34 -37.10
C HIS A 5 -14.02 -72.95 -37.02
N ARG A 6 -14.38 -72.54 -35.83
CA ARG A 6 -14.80 -71.15 -35.55
C ARG A 6 -13.58 -70.39 -35.06
N LEU A 7 -13.15 -69.38 -35.83
CA LEU A 7 -12.20 -68.38 -35.40
C LEU A 7 -12.94 -67.32 -34.61
N THR A 8 -12.53 -67.08 -33.38
CA THR A 8 -13.01 -65.99 -32.51
C THR A 8 -12.02 -64.83 -32.66
N LEU A 9 -12.48 -63.73 -33.27
CA LEU A 9 -11.72 -62.45 -33.29
C LEU A 9 -11.93 -61.77 -31.92
N ILE A 10 -10.82 -61.53 -31.20
CA ILE A 10 -10.79 -60.69 -30.01
C ILE A 10 -10.40 -59.28 -30.49
N SER A 11 -11.39 -58.37 -30.47
CA SER A 11 -11.12 -56.93 -30.65
C SER A 11 -10.58 -56.32 -29.33
N ALA A 12 -9.34 -55.93 -29.34
CA ALA A 12 -8.74 -55.14 -28.23
C ALA A 12 -9.09 -53.67 -28.44
N CYS A 13 -10.02 -53.18 -27.63
CA CYS A 13 -10.24 -51.73 -27.50
C CYS A 13 -9.15 -51.13 -26.61
N VAL A 14 -8.20 -50.40 -27.18
CA VAL A 14 -7.26 -49.58 -26.46
C VAL A 14 -7.98 -48.27 -26.07
N LEU A 15 -8.37 -48.14 -24.81
CA LEU A 15 -8.84 -46.89 -24.24
C LEU A 15 -7.64 -45.97 -23.99
N LEU A 16 -7.44 -44.99 -24.85
CA LEU A 16 -6.54 -43.86 -24.59
C LEU A 16 -7.22 -42.96 -23.57
N ALA A 17 -6.84 -43.11 -22.30
CA ALA A 17 -7.15 -42.15 -21.23
C ALA A 17 -6.30 -40.90 -21.43
N GLY A 18 -6.82 -39.94 -22.19
CA GLY A 18 -6.25 -38.59 -22.25
C GLY A 18 -6.37 -37.91 -20.88
N ALA A 19 -5.26 -37.81 -20.16
CA ALA A 19 -5.17 -36.97 -18.96
C ALA A 19 -5.33 -35.52 -19.38
N PHE A 20 -6.53 -34.98 -19.26
CA PHE A 20 -6.72 -33.54 -19.25
C PHE A 20 -6.10 -32.98 -17.97
N VAL A 21 -4.83 -32.54 -18.06
CA VAL A 21 -4.25 -31.67 -17.07
C VAL A 21 -4.99 -30.33 -17.19
N THR A 22 -6.06 -30.18 -16.42
CA THR A 22 -6.69 -28.88 -16.24
C THR A 22 -5.68 -28.03 -15.45
N GLY A 23 -4.84 -27.31 -16.17
CA GLY A 23 -4.03 -26.25 -15.59
C GLY A 23 -4.97 -25.28 -14.89
N GLN A 24 -5.06 -25.33 -13.57
CA GLN A 24 -5.69 -24.26 -12.81
C GLN A 24 -4.98 -22.97 -13.22
N ALA A 25 -5.69 -22.11 -13.94
CA ALA A 25 -5.18 -20.79 -14.26
C ALA A 25 -4.81 -20.13 -12.92
N ARG A 26 -3.51 -19.94 -12.68
CA ARG A 26 -3.02 -19.23 -11.50
C ARG A 26 -3.74 -17.88 -11.49
N ALA A 27 -4.47 -17.58 -10.42
CA ALA A 27 -5.15 -16.30 -10.29
C ALA A 27 -4.13 -15.19 -10.59
N ALA A 28 -4.52 -14.25 -11.45
CA ALA A 28 -3.63 -13.15 -11.81
C ALA A 28 -3.25 -12.39 -10.54
N VAL A 29 -1.95 -12.21 -10.32
CA VAL A 29 -1.45 -11.47 -9.16
C VAL A 29 -1.95 -10.02 -9.19
N PRO A 30 -2.28 -9.42 -8.04
CA PRO A 30 -2.73 -8.03 -7.98
C PRO A 30 -1.68 -7.08 -8.56
N LYS A 31 -2.14 -6.11 -9.33
CA LYS A 31 -1.32 -4.99 -9.81
C LYS A 31 -1.44 -3.86 -8.81
N LEU A 32 -0.37 -3.59 -8.07
CA LEU A 32 -0.38 -2.72 -6.90
C LEU A 32 0.24 -1.35 -7.21
N ILE A 33 -0.46 -0.28 -6.83
CA ILE A 33 0.13 1.05 -6.67
C ILE A 33 0.01 1.41 -5.19
N VAL A 34 1.12 1.80 -4.55
CA VAL A 34 1.13 2.31 -3.18
C VAL A 34 1.18 3.83 -3.23
N ASP A 35 0.32 4.49 -2.44
CA ASP A 35 0.30 5.95 -2.26
C ASP A 35 0.57 6.26 -0.78
N THR A 36 1.63 7.00 -0.48
CA THR A 36 2.14 7.21 0.88
C THR A 36 2.49 8.67 1.13
N ASP A 37 2.33 9.17 2.33
CA ASP A 37 2.90 10.45 2.73
C ASP A 37 4.38 10.33 3.12
N MET A 38 4.85 9.14 3.50
CA MET A 38 6.25 8.86 3.89
C MET A 38 6.77 9.93 4.85
N TYR A 39 6.06 10.16 5.95
CA TYR A 39 6.27 11.39 6.70
C TYR A 39 6.44 11.21 8.22
N THR A 40 5.42 10.77 8.96
CA THR A 40 5.40 10.89 10.41
C THR A 40 5.40 9.59 11.19
N ASP A 41 5.23 8.47 10.55
CA ASP A 41 5.32 7.13 11.12
C ASP A 41 6.22 6.21 10.29
N ILE A 42 6.06 4.90 10.39
CA ILE A 42 6.99 3.98 9.72
C ILE A 42 6.42 3.49 8.38
N ASP A 43 5.93 4.41 7.54
CA ASP A 43 5.54 4.11 6.15
C ASP A 43 6.60 3.32 5.38
N SER A 44 7.86 3.57 5.69
CA SER A 44 8.97 2.87 5.06
C SER A 44 8.88 1.35 5.22
N GLY A 45 8.28 0.86 6.30
CA GLY A 45 8.00 -0.56 6.51
C GLY A 45 6.93 -1.09 5.56
N ALA A 46 5.86 -0.35 5.38
CA ALA A 46 4.78 -0.72 4.46
C ALA A 46 5.26 -0.77 3.00
N VAL A 47 6.05 0.24 2.58
CA VAL A 47 6.66 0.25 1.23
C VAL A 47 7.64 -0.92 1.08
N ALA A 48 8.46 -1.22 2.09
CA ALA A 48 9.33 -2.39 2.09
C ALA A 48 8.53 -3.70 1.95
N ILE A 49 7.40 -3.85 2.64
CA ILE A 49 6.51 -5.01 2.51
C ILE A 49 5.96 -5.14 1.09
N ALA A 50 5.58 -4.02 0.44
CA ALA A 50 5.14 -4.07 -0.96
C ALA A 50 6.23 -4.65 -1.89
N HIS A 51 7.49 -4.24 -1.70
CA HIS A 51 8.62 -4.80 -2.44
C HIS A 51 8.84 -6.29 -2.13
N VAL A 52 8.77 -6.68 -0.85
CA VAL A 52 8.93 -8.08 -0.42
C VAL A 52 7.86 -8.98 -1.02
N LEU A 53 6.61 -8.51 -1.05
CA LEU A 53 5.50 -9.24 -1.67
C LEU A 53 5.68 -9.34 -3.20
N ALA A 54 6.17 -8.28 -3.84
CA ALA A 54 6.50 -8.31 -5.26
C ALA A 54 7.67 -9.27 -5.56
N ASP A 55 8.70 -9.33 -4.72
CA ASP A 55 9.80 -10.30 -4.85
C ASP A 55 9.34 -11.76 -4.65
N ALA A 56 8.31 -11.95 -3.84
CA ALA A 56 7.66 -13.26 -3.66
C ALA A 56 6.74 -13.63 -4.82
N GLY A 57 6.49 -12.73 -5.78
CA GLY A 57 5.55 -12.93 -6.87
C GLY A 57 4.09 -12.91 -6.43
N GLU A 58 3.81 -12.27 -5.28
CA GLU A 58 2.46 -12.12 -4.75
C GLU A 58 1.73 -10.90 -5.32
N CYS A 59 2.46 -9.90 -5.84
CA CYS A 59 1.90 -8.77 -6.58
C CYS A 59 2.86 -8.29 -7.67
N ASP A 60 2.31 -7.52 -8.61
CA ASP A 60 3.05 -6.71 -9.58
C ASP A 60 3.03 -5.26 -9.08
N LEU A 61 4.14 -4.80 -8.48
CA LEU A 61 4.26 -3.45 -7.93
C LEU A 61 4.50 -2.47 -9.08
N LEU A 62 3.49 -1.69 -9.43
CA LEU A 62 3.50 -0.77 -10.56
C LEU A 62 4.16 0.57 -10.26
N GLY A 63 4.13 1.02 -9.00
CA GLY A 63 4.69 2.29 -8.59
C GLY A 63 4.44 2.58 -7.11
N VAL A 64 5.24 3.52 -6.57
CA VAL A 64 5.06 4.07 -5.23
C VAL A 64 4.99 5.59 -5.36
N ILE A 65 3.83 6.16 -5.03
CA ILE A 65 3.51 7.57 -5.26
C ILE A 65 3.47 8.30 -3.93
N SER A 66 4.06 9.49 -3.87
CA SER A 66 3.94 10.35 -2.69
C SER A 66 2.67 11.18 -2.75
N CYS A 67 1.95 11.34 -1.64
CA CYS A 67 0.92 12.36 -1.50
C CYS A 67 1.44 13.63 -0.79
N ALA A 68 2.70 13.64 -0.34
CA ALA A 68 3.35 14.75 0.35
C ALA A 68 4.17 15.62 -0.61
N GLY A 69 3.51 16.44 -1.44
CA GLY A 69 4.12 17.19 -2.52
C GLY A 69 5.24 18.14 -2.12
N GLY A 70 5.16 18.80 -0.97
CA GLY A 70 6.17 19.75 -0.49
C GLY A 70 7.28 19.13 0.37
N SER A 71 7.26 17.83 0.62
CA SER A 71 8.17 17.17 1.56
C SER A 71 9.61 17.12 1.06
N ALA A 72 10.55 17.33 2.00
CA ALA A 72 11.98 17.14 1.74
C ALA A 72 12.44 15.67 1.88
N VAL A 73 11.57 14.78 2.38
CA VAL A 73 11.94 13.38 2.67
C VAL A 73 11.11 12.36 1.92
N SER A 74 9.85 12.64 1.56
CA SER A 74 8.92 11.63 1.07
C SER A 74 9.41 10.97 -0.22
N VAL A 75 9.53 11.71 -1.32
CA VAL A 75 10.06 11.15 -2.58
C VAL A 75 11.49 10.64 -2.44
N PRO A 76 12.44 11.40 -1.84
CA PRO A 76 13.79 10.89 -1.63
C PRO A 76 13.86 9.54 -0.90
N MET A 77 13.01 9.35 0.12
CA MET A 77 12.99 8.09 0.87
C MET A 77 12.36 6.95 0.06
N ILE A 78 11.31 7.23 -0.72
CA ILE A 78 10.73 6.25 -1.65
C ILE A 78 11.79 5.79 -2.67
N GLU A 79 12.55 6.71 -3.27
CA GLU A 79 13.62 6.37 -4.21
C GLU A 79 14.70 5.51 -3.57
N LEU A 80 15.10 5.86 -2.35
CA LEU A 80 16.06 5.06 -1.60
C LEU A 80 15.55 3.64 -1.38
N ILE A 81 14.29 3.47 -0.94
CA ILE A 81 13.70 2.14 -0.74
C ILE A 81 13.63 1.39 -2.07
N ASN A 82 13.11 2.02 -3.12
CA ASN A 82 13.04 1.41 -4.45
C ASN A 82 14.42 0.90 -4.90
N THR A 83 15.47 1.70 -4.70
CA THR A 83 16.85 1.34 -5.05
C THR A 83 17.36 0.17 -4.21
N VAL A 84 17.16 0.21 -2.88
CA VAL A 84 17.57 -0.86 -1.96
C VAL A 84 16.91 -2.20 -2.33
N TYR A 85 15.63 -2.16 -2.76
CA TYR A 85 14.91 -3.34 -3.24
C TYR A 85 15.15 -3.63 -4.74
N GLY A 86 16.16 -3.00 -5.37
CA GLY A 86 16.58 -3.28 -6.74
C GLY A 86 15.58 -2.83 -7.81
N ARG A 87 14.76 -1.81 -7.53
CA ARG A 87 13.79 -1.20 -8.46
C ARG A 87 13.99 0.31 -8.57
N PRO A 88 15.20 0.80 -8.93
CA PRO A 88 15.47 2.25 -8.96
C PRO A 88 14.57 3.01 -9.94
N ASP A 89 14.09 2.33 -10.98
CA ASP A 89 13.25 2.93 -12.03
C ASP A 89 11.75 2.71 -11.82
N LEU A 90 11.35 2.20 -10.65
CA LEU A 90 9.93 2.07 -10.34
C LEU A 90 9.25 3.44 -10.42
N PRO A 91 8.11 3.57 -11.11
CA PRO A 91 7.38 4.83 -11.25
C PRO A 91 7.11 5.50 -9.91
N ILE A 92 7.41 6.79 -9.86
CA ILE A 92 7.25 7.66 -8.70
C ILE A 92 6.64 8.99 -9.13
N GLY A 93 5.91 9.63 -8.24
CA GLY A 93 5.32 10.94 -8.47
C GLY A 93 4.94 11.62 -7.17
N ALA A 94 4.65 12.93 -7.26
CA ALA A 94 4.13 13.69 -6.14
C ALA A 94 3.15 14.75 -6.64
N PRO A 95 2.16 15.18 -5.83
CA PRO A 95 1.20 16.19 -6.25
C PRO A 95 1.90 17.53 -6.44
N LYS A 96 1.48 18.29 -7.45
CA LYS A 96 1.96 19.66 -7.68
C LYS A 96 1.13 20.70 -6.90
N ASN A 97 -0.11 20.35 -6.59
CA ASN A 97 -1.00 21.16 -5.75
C ASN A 97 -1.27 20.38 -4.45
N TRP A 98 -0.62 20.77 -3.38
CA TRP A 98 -0.78 20.17 -2.04
C TRP A 98 -1.35 21.18 -1.05
N VAL A 99 -2.04 20.68 -0.03
CA VAL A 99 -2.77 21.53 0.93
C VAL A 99 -1.80 22.28 1.85
N ILE A 100 -0.87 21.56 2.45
CA ILE A 100 0.18 22.10 3.33
C ILE A 100 1.43 21.25 3.13
N ALA A 101 2.59 21.88 2.91
CA ALA A 101 3.87 21.18 2.97
C ALA A 101 4.07 20.62 4.39
N PRO A 102 4.57 19.39 4.53
CA PRO A 102 4.78 18.78 5.86
C PRO A 102 5.57 19.66 6.82
N GLU A 103 6.55 20.37 6.34
CA GLU A 103 7.42 21.27 7.11
C GLU A 103 6.67 22.47 7.68
N ASN A 104 5.55 22.86 7.07
CA ASN A 104 4.70 23.99 7.48
C ASN A 104 3.43 23.53 8.23
N ASP A 105 3.34 22.26 8.57
CA ASP A 105 2.19 21.73 9.31
C ASP A 105 2.15 22.28 10.74
N PRO A 106 1.16 23.11 11.11
CA PRO A 106 1.07 23.68 12.44
C PRO A 106 0.88 22.62 13.53
N GLU A 107 0.31 21.46 13.21
CA GLU A 107 0.15 20.34 14.15
C GLU A 107 1.47 19.58 14.39
N ARG A 108 2.44 19.77 13.50
CA ARG A 108 3.80 19.21 13.55
C ARG A 108 4.87 20.29 13.74
N LYS A 109 4.47 21.46 14.24
CA LYS A 109 5.40 22.55 14.55
C LYS A 109 6.53 22.04 15.44
N GLY A 110 7.75 22.38 15.09
CA GLY A 110 8.95 21.93 15.78
C GLY A 110 9.47 20.56 15.34
N LEU A 111 8.94 19.94 14.24
CA LEU A 111 9.49 18.72 13.67
C LEU A 111 11.02 18.82 13.44
N PHE A 112 11.49 19.97 12.97
CA PHE A 112 12.91 20.24 12.74
C PHE A 112 13.66 20.70 13.98
N GLU A 113 12.95 21.26 14.97
CA GLU A 113 13.52 21.77 16.22
C GLU A 113 13.66 20.67 17.27
N HIS A 114 12.84 19.60 17.18
CA HIS A 114 12.71 18.54 18.16
C HIS A 114 12.82 17.13 17.57
N PRO A 115 14.03 16.74 17.09
CA PRO A 115 14.23 15.44 16.44
C PRO A 115 13.88 14.25 17.35
N GLU A 116 13.96 14.41 18.66
CA GLU A 116 13.59 13.38 19.62
C GLU A 116 12.09 13.04 19.64
N ARG A 117 11.24 13.96 19.16
CA ARG A 117 9.78 13.74 19.02
C ARG A 117 9.43 12.98 17.75
N PHE A 118 10.29 13.06 16.75
CA PHE A 118 10.07 12.47 15.42
C PHE A 118 11.29 11.66 14.97
N PRO A 119 11.69 10.62 15.74
CA PRO A 119 12.92 9.89 15.49
C PRO A 119 12.96 9.24 14.10
N HIS A 120 11.81 8.72 13.58
CA HIS A 120 11.71 8.14 12.25
C HIS A 120 11.99 9.15 11.14
N TYR A 121 11.44 10.37 11.23
CA TYR A 121 11.71 11.43 10.25
C TYR A 121 13.22 11.73 10.16
N TRP A 122 13.88 11.88 11.31
CA TRP A 122 15.31 12.15 11.36
C TRP A 122 16.15 10.97 10.87
N GLN A 123 15.68 9.74 11.08
CA GLN A 123 16.34 8.57 10.52
C GLN A 123 16.20 8.51 8.99
N MET A 124 15.04 8.89 8.43
CA MET A 124 14.89 9.05 6.99
C MET A 124 15.88 10.08 6.43
N CYS A 125 15.97 11.26 7.04
CA CYS A 125 16.96 12.27 6.67
C CYS A 125 18.39 11.74 6.67
N ARG A 126 18.76 10.94 7.68
CA ARG A 126 20.10 10.33 7.78
C ARG A 126 20.31 9.27 6.70
N ALA A 127 19.32 8.43 6.48
CA ALA A 127 19.38 7.40 5.43
C ALA A 127 19.56 8.00 4.04
N ILE A 128 18.80 9.04 3.71
CA ILE A 128 18.91 9.78 2.45
C ILE A 128 20.32 10.37 2.28
N ARG A 129 20.85 11.06 3.31
CA ARG A 129 22.20 11.66 3.27
C ARG A 129 23.31 10.63 3.13
N ALA A 130 23.13 9.44 3.71
CA ALA A 130 24.11 8.36 3.63
C ALA A 130 24.10 7.66 2.27
N ASN A 131 23.06 7.84 1.44
CA ASN A 131 22.88 7.16 0.16
C ASN A 131 22.57 8.14 -0.98
N PRO A 132 23.41 9.14 -1.24
CA PRO A 132 23.10 10.21 -2.20
C PRO A 132 22.93 9.69 -3.64
N ASN A 133 23.55 8.58 -4.01
CA ASN A 133 23.46 7.99 -5.35
C ASN A 133 22.16 7.22 -5.58
N ALA A 134 21.43 6.90 -4.52
CA ALA A 134 20.14 6.20 -4.59
C ALA A 134 18.96 7.18 -4.74
N VAL A 135 19.21 8.48 -4.71
CA VAL A 135 18.18 9.52 -4.65
C VAL A 135 18.41 10.52 -5.80
N ARG A 136 17.41 10.62 -6.68
CA ARG A 136 17.46 11.52 -7.87
C ARG A 136 16.86 12.89 -7.57
N HIS A 137 15.81 12.94 -6.76
CA HIS A 137 15.11 14.16 -6.39
C HIS A 137 15.45 14.55 -4.95
N LYS A 138 15.78 15.81 -4.72
CA LYS A 138 16.08 16.33 -3.38
C LYS A 138 14.82 16.66 -2.58
N ARG A 139 13.72 16.87 -3.29
CA ARG A 139 12.41 17.23 -2.74
C ARG A 139 11.31 16.57 -3.56
N SER A 140 10.15 16.37 -2.94
CA SER A 140 9.00 15.73 -3.59
C SER A 140 8.43 16.54 -4.75
N ASP A 141 8.51 17.87 -4.71
CA ASP A 141 8.02 18.77 -5.76
C ASP A 141 8.88 18.75 -7.05
N GLU A 142 10.09 18.18 -6.98
CA GLU A 142 10.93 17.94 -8.16
C GLU A 142 10.48 16.69 -8.96
N ALA A 143 9.79 15.75 -8.32
CA ALA A 143 9.31 14.53 -8.96
C ALA A 143 8.21 14.80 -10.02
N PRO A 144 7.94 13.88 -10.94
CA PRO A 144 6.81 13.99 -11.87
C PRO A 144 5.47 14.19 -11.15
N ASP A 145 4.54 14.87 -11.83
CA ASP A 145 3.18 15.04 -11.29
C ASP A 145 2.48 13.70 -11.05
N ALA A 146 1.97 13.50 -9.82
CA ALA A 146 1.34 12.26 -9.40
C ALA A 146 0.16 11.86 -10.30
N VAL A 147 -0.69 12.82 -10.70
CA VAL A 147 -1.85 12.55 -11.56
C VAL A 147 -1.41 11.99 -12.91
N GLY A 148 -0.41 12.61 -13.53
CA GLY A 148 0.14 12.14 -14.80
C GLY A 148 0.75 10.74 -14.67
N VAL A 149 1.41 10.42 -13.54
CA VAL A 149 1.94 9.08 -13.27
C VAL A 149 0.80 8.07 -13.10
N TYR A 150 -0.21 8.36 -12.28
CA TYR A 150 -1.37 7.51 -12.11
C TYR A 150 -2.07 7.21 -13.45
N ARG A 151 -2.32 8.24 -14.24
CA ARG A 151 -2.99 8.09 -15.52
C ARG A 151 -2.22 7.16 -16.46
N ARG A 152 -0.88 7.32 -16.55
CA ARG A 152 -0.03 6.40 -17.35
C ARG A 152 -0.08 4.97 -16.83
N LEU A 153 0.09 4.79 -15.52
CA LEU A 153 0.05 3.46 -14.92
C LEU A 153 -1.29 2.78 -15.17
N LEU A 154 -2.41 3.47 -14.92
CA LEU A 154 -3.75 2.91 -15.10
C LEU A 154 -4.07 2.63 -16.57
N ALA A 155 -3.77 3.55 -17.49
CA ALA A 155 -4.05 3.38 -18.91
C ALA A 155 -3.37 2.14 -19.50
N ALA A 156 -2.16 1.83 -19.04
CA ALA A 156 -1.37 0.68 -19.50
C ALA A 156 -1.87 -0.69 -18.98
N GLN A 157 -2.77 -0.72 -17.98
CA GLN A 157 -3.20 -1.99 -17.39
C GLN A 157 -4.50 -2.52 -18.02
N PRO A 158 -4.76 -3.84 -17.89
CA PRO A 158 -6.07 -4.42 -18.18
C PRO A 158 -7.18 -3.77 -17.34
N ASP A 159 -8.42 -3.87 -17.82
CA ASP A 159 -9.57 -3.35 -17.09
C ASP A 159 -9.77 -4.09 -15.76
N ALA A 160 -10.23 -3.38 -14.74
CA ALA A 160 -10.50 -3.89 -13.38
C ALA A 160 -9.36 -4.74 -12.79
N SER A 161 -8.09 -4.37 -13.02
CA SER A 161 -6.92 -5.15 -12.60
C SER A 161 -6.06 -4.48 -11.54
N VAL A 162 -6.18 -3.16 -11.34
CA VAL A 162 -5.30 -2.40 -10.46
C VAL A 162 -5.90 -2.25 -9.06
N THR A 163 -5.14 -2.60 -8.05
CA THR A 163 -5.41 -2.24 -6.66
C THR A 163 -4.56 -1.01 -6.31
N ILE A 164 -5.19 0.04 -5.82
CA ILE A 164 -4.51 1.19 -5.22
C ILE A 164 -4.56 1.00 -3.70
N CYS A 165 -3.42 1.12 -3.03
CA CYS A 165 -3.32 1.15 -1.57
C CYS A 165 -2.80 2.52 -1.13
N THR A 166 -3.69 3.37 -0.58
CA THR A 166 -3.28 4.65 -0.01
C THR A 166 -3.07 4.52 1.49
N ILE A 167 -1.90 4.90 1.94
CA ILE A 167 -1.45 4.90 3.34
C ILE A 167 -1.05 6.32 3.78
N GLY A 168 -1.48 7.33 3.06
CA GLY A 168 -1.38 8.75 3.36
C GLY A 168 -2.71 9.45 3.08
N TRP A 169 -2.70 10.78 3.04
CA TRP A 169 -3.92 11.55 2.77
C TRP A 169 -4.37 11.47 1.31
N LEU A 170 -5.66 11.71 1.07
CA LEU A 170 -6.33 11.37 -0.20
C LEU A 170 -6.22 12.44 -1.30
N THR A 171 -5.26 13.37 -1.21
CA THR A 171 -5.05 14.44 -2.21
C THR A 171 -4.87 13.88 -3.63
N ASN A 172 -4.00 12.89 -3.79
CA ASN A 172 -3.77 12.27 -5.11
C ASN A 172 -5.02 11.58 -5.65
N MET A 173 -5.80 10.93 -4.78
CA MET A 173 -7.04 10.24 -5.18
C MET A 173 -8.09 11.23 -5.67
N ARG A 174 -8.23 12.38 -4.99
CA ARG A 174 -9.09 13.45 -5.44
C ARG A 174 -8.63 14.02 -6.78
N GLN A 175 -7.35 14.39 -6.88
CA GLN A 175 -6.82 15.01 -8.11
C GLN A 175 -6.93 14.06 -9.31
N LEU A 176 -6.68 12.76 -9.10
CA LEU A 176 -6.91 11.74 -10.13
C LEU A 176 -8.38 11.65 -10.51
N LEU A 177 -9.31 11.63 -9.54
CA LEU A 177 -10.75 11.57 -9.76
C LEU A 177 -11.27 12.75 -10.59
N GLU A 178 -10.73 13.95 -10.36
CA GLU A 178 -11.11 15.21 -11.01
C GLU A 178 -10.34 15.45 -12.33
N SER A 179 -9.35 14.61 -12.67
CA SER A 179 -8.51 14.83 -13.85
C SER A 179 -9.29 14.74 -15.16
N GLN A 180 -8.90 15.60 -16.11
CA GLN A 180 -9.53 15.67 -17.42
C GLN A 180 -8.87 14.70 -18.41
N PRO A 181 -9.54 14.40 -19.54
CA PRO A 181 -8.91 13.70 -20.67
C PRO A 181 -7.63 14.41 -21.11
N ASP A 182 -6.62 13.64 -21.52
CA ASP A 182 -5.32 14.10 -21.97
C ASP A 182 -4.72 13.13 -23.01
N ASP A 183 -3.47 13.40 -23.44
CA ASP A 183 -2.74 12.56 -24.41
C ASP A 183 -2.46 11.13 -23.90
N ILE A 184 -2.53 10.92 -22.59
CA ILE A 184 -2.34 9.61 -21.97
C ILE A 184 -3.62 8.77 -22.13
N SER A 185 -4.79 9.38 -21.96
CA SER A 185 -6.07 8.69 -22.01
C SER A 185 -7.21 9.63 -22.38
N PRO A 186 -8.09 9.25 -23.32
CA PRO A 186 -9.30 10.01 -23.65
C PRO A 186 -10.36 9.98 -22.54
N LEU A 187 -10.15 9.17 -21.50
CA LEU A 187 -11.06 9.09 -20.36
C LEU A 187 -10.71 10.16 -19.32
N ASN A 188 -11.71 10.82 -18.76
CA ASN A 188 -11.51 11.60 -17.53
C ASN A 188 -11.15 10.67 -16.36
N GLY A 189 -10.69 11.25 -15.24
CA GLY A 189 -10.18 10.48 -14.11
C GLY A 189 -11.22 9.51 -13.54
N ARG A 190 -12.47 9.96 -13.35
CA ARG A 190 -13.56 9.10 -12.86
C ARG A 190 -13.79 7.89 -13.76
N ALA A 191 -13.85 8.08 -15.07
CA ALA A 191 -14.06 7.01 -16.03
C ALA A 191 -12.84 6.07 -16.11
N LEU A 192 -11.62 6.62 -16.02
CA LEU A 192 -10.40 5.84 -16.01
C LEU A 192 -10.30 4.97 -14.74
N ILE A 193 -10.60 5.53 -13.57
CA ILE A 193 -10.69 4.78 -12.30
C ILE A 193 -11.74 3.68 -12.42
N ALA A 194 -12.97 4.01 -12.81
CA ALA A 194 -14.06 3.03 -12.94
C ALA A 194 -13.72 1.86 -13.88
N LYS A 195 -12.92 2.14 -14.91
CA LYS A 195 -12.51 1.13 -15.89
C LYS A 195 -11.35 0.27 -15.41
N LYS A 196 -10.35 0.86 -14.75
CA LYS A 196 -9.04 0.23 -14.51
C LYS A 196 -8.83 -0.24 -13.08
N VAL A 197 -9.41 0.46 -12.10
CA VAL A 197 -9.21 0.17 -10.69
C VAL A 197 -10.19 -0.91 -10.24
N LYS A 198 -9.65 -2.02 -9.75
CA LYS A 198 -10.42 -3.10 -9.13
C LYS A 198 -10.84 -2.73 -7.71
N LEU A 199 -9.95 -2.11 -6.94
CA LEU A 199 -10.13 -1.85 -5.53
C LEU A 199 -9.25 -0.70 -5.05
N LEU A 200 -9.81 0.14 -4.19
CA LEU A 200 -9.06 1.09 -3.36
C LEU A 200 -9.02 0.56 -1.92
N PHE A 201 -7.82 0.27 -1.41
CA PHE A 201 -7.55 0.14 0.01
C PHE A 201 -7.08 1.48 0.57
N ALA A 202 -7.62 1.90 1.71
CA ALA A 202 -7.23 3.15 2.35
C ALA A 202 -6.98 2.94 3.85
N MET A 203 -5.77 3.29 4.30
CA MET A 203 -5.53 3.56 5.71
C MET A 203 -6.03 4.98 6.00
N ALA A 204 -7.25 5.07 6.49
CA ALA A 204 -7.92 6.35 6.74
C ALA A 204 -9.12 6.15 7.65
N CYS A 205 -9.61 7.24 8.23
CA CYS A 205 -10.76 7.29 9.12
C CYS A 205 -10.55 6.58 10.46
N SER A 206 -11.46 6.82 11.38
CA SER A 206 -11.60 6.11 12.66
C SER A 206 -12.97 5.49 12.76
N PHE A 207 -13.06 4.20 13.07
CA PHE A 207 -14.33 3.51 13.25
C PHE A 207 -14.70 3.45 14.75
N PRO A 208 -15.95 3.72 15.16
CA PRO A 208 -17.09 4.16 14.32
C PRO A 208 -17.13 5.68 14.04
N ALA A 209 -16.30 6.45 14.72
CA ALA A 209 -16.17 7.89 14.54
C ALA A 209 -14.83 8.36 15.08
N GLY A 210 -14.33 9.50 14.59
CA GLY A 210 -13.11 10.10 15.10
C GLY A 210 -12.52 11.12 14.14
N ARG A 211 -11.29 11.51 14.45
CA ARG A 211 -10.48 12.41 13.63
C ARG A 211 -9.12 11.77 13.39
N GLU A 212 -9.00 11.03 12.30
CA GLU A 212 -7.82 10.29 11.91
C GLU A 212 -6.93 11.15 11.00
N TYR A 213 -5.59 11.01 11.13
CA TYR A 213 -4.62 11.92 10.53
C TYR A 213 -4.71 12.02 9.01
N ASN A 214 -4.73 10.93 8.28
CA ASN A 214 -4.82 10.92 6.83
C ASN A 214 -6.13 11.56 6.34
N SER A 215 -7.21 11.37 7.10
CA SER A 215 -8.52 11.94 6.78
C SER A 215 -8.58 13.44 7.03
N PHE A 216 -8.08 13.93 8.16
CA PHE A 216 -8.18 15.36 8.45
C PHE A 216 -7.08 16.20 7.80
N ARG A 217 -5.97 15.61 7.46
CA ARG A 217 -4.85 16.30 6.83
C ARG A 217 -5.24 16.97 5.52
N ASP A 218 -6.11 16.34 4.76
CA ASP A 218 -6.82 16.92 3.63
C ASP A 218 -8.31 16.49 3.67
N ALA A 219 -9.05 17.11 4.58
CA ALA A 219 -10.44 16.76 4.83
C ALA A 219 -11.34 16.99 3.59
N VAL A 220 -11.00 17.98 2.77
CA VAL A 220 -11.73 18.27 1.52
C VAL A 220 -11.53 17.12 0.53
N SER A 221 -10.30 16.71 0.30
CA SER A 221 -10.00 15.58 -0.59
C SER A 221 -10.61 14.28 -0.06
N THR A 222 -10.54 14.04 1.24
CA THR A 222 -11.17 12.88 1.87
C THR A 222 -12.67 12.88 1.62
N GLY A 223 -13.38 13.99 1.87
CA GLY A 223 -14.81 14.09 1.61
C GLY A 223 -15.17 13.83 0.16
N ILE A 224 -14.45 14.44 -0.79
CA ILE A 224 -14.68 14.25 -2.24
C ILE A 224 -14.48 12.78 -2.64
N VAL A 225 -13.44 12.12 -2.14
CA VAL A 225 -13.15 10.71 -2.45
C VAL A 225 -14.22 9.80 -1.84
N LEU A 226 -14.60 9.99 -0.58
CA LEU A 226 -15.64 9.19 0.08
C LEU A 226 -16.98 9.22 -0.66
N TYR A 227 -17.36 10.37 -1.22
CA TYR A 227 -18.63 10.53 -1.97
C TYR A 227 -18.50 10.23 -3.45
N GLY A 228 -17.34 10.47 -4.01
CA GLY A 228 -17.12 10.51 -5.46
C GLY A 228 -16.44 9.28 -6.06
N TRP A 229 -15.81 8.41 -5.25
CA TRP A 229 -15.09 7.26 -5.80
C TRP A 229 -16.03 6.28 -6.51
N PRO A 230 -15.74 5.89 -7.76
CA PRO A 230 -16.69 5.10 -8.56
C PRO A 230 -16.70 3.60 -8.23
N GLY A 231 -15.90 3.15 -7.26
CA GLY A 231 -15.77 1.75 -6.86
C GLY A 231 -15.88 1.56 -5.36
N GLN A 232 -15.53 0.37 -4.90
CA GLN A 232 -15.47 0.05 -3.47
C GLN A 232 -14.20 0.64 -2.85
N ILE A 233 -14.34 1.11 -1.59
CA ILE A 233 -13.21 1.49 -0.75
C ILE A 233 -13.18 0.59 0.47
N HIS A 234 -12.05 -0.07 0.68
CA HIS A 234 -11.78 -0.91 1.83
C HIS A 234 -10.87 -0.15 2.81
N PHE A 235 -11.33 0.02 4.04
CA PHE A 235 -10.63 0.81 5.04
C PHE A 235 -9.95 -0.05 6.08
N VAL A 236 -8.66 0.19 6.29
CA VAL A 236 -7.98 -0.11 7.55
C VAL A 236 -8.09 1.14 8.40
N ASP A 237 -8.96 1.10 9.40
CA ASP A 237 -9.19 2.25 10.25
C ASP A 237 -8.08 2.41 11.30
N TYR A 238 -8.01 3.62 11.89
CA TYR A 238 -7.03 3.97 12.91
C TYR A 238 -6.97 2.96 14.07
N ASN A 239 -8.13 2.57 14.61
CA ASN A 239 -8.18 1.73 15.83
C ASN A 239 -7.68 0.31 15.57
N TYR A 240 -7.97 -0.24 14.40
CA TYR A 240 -7.49 -1.57 14.04
C TYR A 240 -5.96 -1.56 13.89
N GLY A 241 -5.40 -0.66 13.09
CA GLY A 241 -3.96 -0.56 12.89
C GLY A 241 -3.20 -0.19 14.16
N PHE A 242 -3.76 0.71 15.00
CA PHE A 242 -3.18 1.06 16.30
C PHE A 242 -2.98 -0.16 17.23
N GLY A 243 -3.87 -1.12 17.15
CA GLY A 243 -3.81 -2.34 17.95
C GLY A 243 -2.74 -3.34 17.53
N LEU A 244 -2.22 -3.24 16.32
CA LEU A 244 -1.18 -4.12 15.77
C LEU A 244 0.20 -3.53 16.04
N LYS A 245 1.01 -4.14 16.93
CA LYS A 245 2.33 -3.62 17.30
C LYS A 245 3.43 -4.48 16.66
N CYS A 246 4.03 -4.00 15.57
CA CYS A 246 5.03 -4.74 14.78
C CYS A 246 6.45 -4.13 14.87
N GLY A 247 7.42 -4.78 14.21
CA GLY A 247 8.78 -4.29 13.97
C GLY A 247 9.77 -4.57 15.10
N MET A 248 9.32 -5.14 16.23
CA MET A 248 10.21 -5.45 17.33
C MET A 248 11.31 -6.47 16.96
N PRO A 249 11.03 -7.57 16.23
CA PRO A 249 12.08 -8.48 15.80
C PRO A 249 13.11 -7.82 14.89
N LEU A 250 12.66 -6.98 13.94
CA LEU A 250 13.56 -6.25 13.03
C LEU A 250 14.44 -5.26 13.80
N SER A 251 13.87 -4.53 14.77
CA SER A 251 14.60 -3.54 15.56
C SER A 251 15.72 -4.14 16.42
N LYS A 252 15.59 -5.40 16.81
CA LYS A 252 16.57 -6.14 17.65
C LYS A 252 17.70 -6.80 16.86
N ARG A 253 17.58 -6.90 15.52
CA ARG A 253 18.69 -7.46 14.72
C ARG A 253 19.95 -6.59 14.84
N PRO A 254 21.16 -7.16 14.70
CA PRO A 254 22.38 -6.39 14.54
C PRO A 254 22.21 -5.35 13.43
N ALA A 255 22.73 -4.14 13.62
CA ALA A 255 22.61 -3.08 12.63
C ALA A 255 23.31 -3.52 11.33
N GLU A 256 22.59 -3.49 10.22
CA GLU A 256 23.11 -3.69 8.88
C GLU A 256 23.36 -2.34 8.25
N ALA A 257 24.61 -2.09 7.81
CA ALA A 257 25.05 -0.79 7.32
C ALA A 257 24.20 -0.26 6.15
N ASN A 258 23.62 -1.16 5.35
CA ASN A 258 22.90 -0.84 4.11
C ASN A 258 21.39 -1.07 4.19
N ASN A 259 20.82 -1.27 5.39
CA ASN A 259 19.38 -1.47 5.54
C ASN A 259 18.73 -0.25 6.23
N PRO A 260 18.28 0.77 5.46
CA PRO A 260 17.68 1.98 6.03
C PRO A 260 16.40 1.68 6.81
N ILE A 261 15.62 0.68 6.40
CA ILE A 261 14.37 0.29 7.05
C ILE A 261 14.64 -0.23 8.46
N GLN A 262 15.60 -1.15 8.61
CA GLN A 262 16.00 -1.67 9.92
C GLN A 262 16.45 -0.54 10.85
N ASN A 263 17.25 0.40 10.35
CA ASN A 263 17.74 1.51 11.16
C ASN A 263 16.59 2.42 11.62
N ILE A 264 15.61 2.68 10.77
CA ILE A 264 14.41 3.46 11.13
C ILE A 264 13.64 2.75 12.25
N TYR A 265 13.34 1.45 12.10
CA TYR A 265 12.64 0.66 13.13
C TYR A 265 13.42 0.62 14.45
N ARG A 266 14.72 0.37 14.37
CA ARG A 266 15.59 0.31 15.54
C ARG A 266 15.59 1.59 16.33
N GLU A 267 15.78 2.72 15.66
CA GLU A 267 15.83 4.03 16.31
C GLU A 267 14.44 4.45 16.83
N THR A 268 13.38 4.13 16.10
CA THR A 268 12.02 4.48 16.49
C THR A 268 11.52 3.64 17.67
N ILE A 269 11.79 2.34 17.68
CA ILE A 269 11.26 1.42 18.70
C ILE A 269 12.16 1.35 19.93
N LEU A 270 13.48 1.15 19.74
CA LEU A 270 14.38 0.90 20.86
C LEU A 270 14.77 2.15 21.63
N LYS A 271 14.90 3.30 20.95
CA LYS A 271 15.26 4.56 21.59
C LYS A 271 14.07 5.36 22.10
N ASN A 272 12.88 5.10 21.63
CA ASN A 272 11.68 5.79 22.08
C ASN A 272 11.13 5.12 23.34
N VAL A 273 11.59 5.58 24.51
CA VAL A 273 11.43 4.93 25.83
C VAL A 273 10.00 4.99 26.36
N ALA A 274 9.14 5.88 25.87
CA ALA A 274 7.79 6.09 26.41
C ALA A 274 6.80 5.02 25.90
N GLY A 275 6.78 3.84 26.53
CA GLY A 275 5.69 2.86 26.38
C GLY A 275 5.71 1.98 25.13
N LYS A 276 6.69 2.09 24.22
CA LYS A 276 6.74 1.35 22.95
C LYS A 276 7.48 0.01 23.03
N LYS A 277 7.49 -0.63 24.18
CA LYS A 277 8.16 -1.94 24.39
C LYS A 277 7.61 -3.08 23.53
N LEU A 278 6.48 -2.90 22.87
CA LEU A 278 5.81 -3.94 22.09
C LEU A 278 5.99 -3.79 20.56
N GLY A 279 6.49 -2.67 20.08
CA GLY A 279 6.61 -2.35 18.65
C GLY A 279 5.93 -1.04 18.27
N HIS A 280 5.85 -0.77 16.96
CA HIS A 280 5.15 0.38 16.39
C HIS A 280 3.77 -0.05 15.87
N PRO A 281 2.71 0.79 15.95
CA PRO A 281 1.46 0.49 15.29
C PRO A 281 1.64 0.21 13.80
N ALA A 282 0.98 -0.82 13.28
CA ALA A 282 1.13 -1.29 11.91
C ALA A 282 -0.06 -0.84 11.04
N TRP A 283 -0.35 0.46 11.04
CA TRP A 283 -1.45 1.02 10.25
C TRP A 283 -1.28 0.75 8.75
N ASP A 284 -0.10 1.02 8.25
CA ASP A 284 0.22 1.01 6.83
C ASP A 284 0.64 -0.37 6.35
N GLU A 285 1.39 -1.09 7.17
CA GLU A 285 1.86 -2.45 6.86
C GLU A 285 0.68 -3.39 6.66
N ILE A 286 -0.36 -3.30 7.53
CA ILE A 286 -1.55 -4.14 7.37
C ILE A 286 -2.36 -3.74 6.15
N ALA A 287 -2.45 -2.44 5.81
CA ALA A 287 -3.16 -1.98 4.64
C ALA A 287 -2.54 -2.56 3.35
N VAL A 288 -1.20 -2.51 3.23
CA VAL A 288 -0.47 -3.10 2.09
C VAL A 288 -0.63 -4.61 2.06
N LEU A 289 -0.54 -5.29 3.20
CA LEU A 289 -0.74 -6.74 3.29
C LEU A 289 -2.11 -7.16 2.76
N LEU A 290 -3.18 -6.46 3.21
CA LEU A 290 -4.56 -6.76 2.81
C LEU A 290 -4.83 -6.36 1.35
N ALA A 291 -4.21 -5.30 0.85
CA ALA A 291 -4.32 -4.90 -0.54
C ALA A 291 -3.78 -5.95 -1.52
N VAL A 292 -2.77 -6.71 -1.10
CA VAL A 292 -2.15 -7.78 -1.89
C VAL A 292 -2.84 -9.12 -1.68
N ARG A 293 -3.03 -9.54 -0.43
CA ARG A 293 -3.54 -10.89 -0.08
C ARG A 293 -5.05 -10.99 0.06
N GLY A 294 -5.75 -9.84 -0.01
CA GLY A 294 -7.16 -9.75 0.38
C GLY A 294 -7.33 -9.68 1.90
N TYR A 295 -8.52 -9.32 2.35
CA TYR A 295 -8.80 -9.21 3.79
C TYR A 295 -9.16 -10.56 4.44
N GLU A 296 -9.69 -11.49 3.68
CA GLU A 296 -9.87 -12.86 4.16
C GLU A 296 -8.54 -13.62 4.09
N PRO A 297 -8.12 -14.37 5.06
CA PRO A 297 -8.79 -14.77 6.31
C PRO A 297 -8.52 -13.84 7.50
N TYR A 298 -7.83 -12.71 7.30
CA TYR A 298 -7.29 -11.85 8.38
C TYR A 298 -8.37 -11.07 9.12
N CYS A 299 -9.35 -10.55 8.35
CA CYS A 299 -10.37 -9.63 8.81
C CYS A 299 -11.76 -10.08 8.40
N VAL A 300 -12.78 -9.53 9.07
CA VAL A 300 -14.13 -9.44 8.55
C VAL A 300 -14.37 -8.00 8.08
N ALA A 301 -15.07 -7.86 6.96
CA ALA A 301 -15.41 -6.55 6.42
C ALA A 301 -16.83 -6.17 6.83
N ARG A 302 -17.00 -5.04 7.53
CA ARG A 302 -18.29 -4.46 7.81
C ARG A 302 -18.64 -3.45 6.73
N ARG A 303 -19.79 -3.62 6.09
CA ARG A 303 -20.23 -2.77 4.99
C ARG A 303 -21.02 -1.57 5.48
N GLY A 304 -20.78 -0.40 4.89
CA GLY A 304 -21.47 0.84 5.25
C GLY A 304 -20.91 2.06 4.52
N ARG A 305 -20.84 3.17 5.24
CA ARG A 305 -20.40 4.45 4.70
C ARG A 305 -19.69 5.29 5.76
N PHE A 306 -18.47 5.72 5.46
CA PHE A 306 -17.82 6.83 6.13
C PHE A 306 -18.27 8.17 5.51
N SER A 307 -18.40 9.19 6.34
CA SER A 307 -18.64 10.58 5.94
C SER A 307 -17.78 11.51 6.76
N ILE A 308 -17.34 12.61 6.16
CA ILE A 308 -16.76 13.75 6.89
C ILE A 308 -17.92 14.63 7.35
N ILE A 309 -17.99 14.92 8.64
CA ILE A 309 -19.13 15.59 9.28
C ILE A 309 -18.85 17.04 9.66
N ASP A 310 -17.59 17.49 9.56
CA ASP A 310 -17.21 18.88 9.83
C ASP A 310 -15.98 19.31 9.00
N ASN A 311 -15.66 20.59 9.06
CA ASN A 311 -14.51 21.17 8.37
C ASN A 311 -13.15 20.85 9.02
N LYS A 312 -13.15 20.13 10.13
CA LYS A 312 -11.94 19.67 10.84
C LYS A 312 -11.56 18.25 10.43
N GLY A 313 -12.31 17.63 9.53
CA GLY A 313 -12.04 16.27 9.07
C GLY A 313 -12.49 15.18 10.05
N THR A 314 -13.42 15.48 10.94
CA THR A 314 -14.05 14.46 11.78
C THR A 314 -14.90 13.55 10.91
N ASN A 315 -14.71 12.24 11.04
CA ASN A 315 -15.48 11.25 10.31
C ASN A 315 -16.47 10.50 11.20
N GLN A 316 -17.52 9.98 10.57
CA GLN A 316 -18.52 9.11 11.17
C GLN A 316 -18.85 7.96 10.23
N TRP A 317 -19.05 6.78 10.81
CA TRP A 317 -19.57 5.59 10.13
C TRP A 317 -21.08 5.48 10.27
N THR A 318 -21.71 5.04 9.18
CA THR A 318 -23.12 4.64 9.16
C THR A 318 -23.21 3.26 8.50
N ASP A 319 -23.89 2.32 9.16
CA ASP A 319 -24.17 1.03 8.56
C ASP A 319 -25.12 1.19 7.37
N ASP A 320 -24.71 0.67 6.24
CA ASP A 320 -25.47 0.70 4.99
C ASP A 320 -25.19 -0.59 4.22
N PRO A 321 -26.15 -1.53 4.12
CA PRO A 321 -25.94 -2.79 3.41
C PRO A 321 -25.67 -2.60 1.92
N ASN A 322 -25.96 -1.43 1.36
CA ASN A 322 -25.68 -1.05 -0.02
C ASN A 322 -24.53 -0.04 -0.14
N GLY A 323 -23.93 0.36 0.98
CA GLY A 323 -22.84 1.33 1.01
C GLY A 323 -21.61 0.87 0.21
N PRO A 324 -20.81 1.81 -0.32
CA PRO A 324 -19.62 1.49 -1.10
C PRO A 324 -18.37 1.20 -0.25
N HIS A 325 -18.46 1.42 1.07
CA HIS A 325 -17.32 1.32 1.98
C HIS A 325 -17.36 0.05 2.79
N PHE A 326 -16.16 -0.48 3.07
CA PHE A 326 -15.95 -1.68 3.87
C PHE A 326 -14.87 -1.38 4.90
N VAL A 327 -15.20 -1.44 6.20
CA VAL A 327 -14.21 -1.28 7.27
C VAL A 327 -13.77 -2.65 7.78
N MET A 328 -12.45 -2.84 7.84
CA MET A 328 -11.83 -4.09 8.29
C MET A 328 -11.90 -4.18 9.81
N GLN A 329 -12.36 -5.33 10.31
CA GLN A 329 -12.43 -5.63 11.73
C GLN A 329 -11.70 -6.93 12.03
N GLU A 330 -11.26 -7.10 13.26
CA GLU A 330 -10.50 -8.24 13.72
C GLU A 330 -11.25 -9.58 13.50
N ARG A 331 -10.57 -10.53 12.87
CA ARG A 331 -10.97 -11.94 12.75
C ARG A 331 -9.90 -12.85 13.31
N LEU A 332 -8.67 -12.73 12.81
CA LEU A 332 -7.52 -13.40 13.42
C LEU A 332 -7.04 -12.64 14.66
N PRO A 333 -6.53 -13.35 15.67
CA PRO A 333 -5.86 -12.71 16.80
C PRO A 333 -4.78 -11.76 16.33
N ARG A 334 -4.69 -10.57 16.91
CA ARG A 334 -3.70 -9.54 16.55
C ARG A 334 -2.27 -10.06 16.57
N THR A 335 -1.96 -10.96 17.50
CA THR A 335 -0.63 -11.58 17.60
C THR A 335 -0.24 -12.39 16.37
N GLU A 336 -1.20 -13.05 15.72
CA GLU A 336 -0.95 -13.79 14.47
C GLU A 336 -0.73 -12.84 13.30
N VAL A 337 -1.54 -11.79 13.21
CA VAL A 337 -1.37 -10.76 12.16
C VAL A 337 -0.02 -10.06 12.32
N VAL A 338 0.35 -9.65 13.53
CA VAL A 338 1.64 -9.02 13.83
C VAL A 338 2.80 -9.95 13.46
N LYS A 339 2.70 -11.24 13.78
CA LYS A 339 3.74 -12.22 13.39
C LYS A 339 3.95 -12.26 11.88
N MET A 340 2.88 -12.24 11.09
CA MET A 340 3.00 -12.23 9.62
C MET A 340 3.63 -10.94 9.10
N ILE A 341 3.28 -9.79 9.67
CA ILE A 341 3.89 -8.51 9.33
C ILE A 341 5.39 -8.54 9.69
N ASP A 342 5.73 -8.98 10.88
CA ASP A 342 7.12 -9.09 11.33
C ASP A 342 7.96 -10.04 10.45
N GLU A 343 7.37 -11.16 10.01
CA GLU A 343 8.02 -12.09 9.08
C GLU A 343 8.32 -11.44 7.72
N LEU A 344 7.44 -10.58 7.22
CA LEU A 344 7.67 -9.82 5.99
C LEU A 344 8.76 -8.76 6.19
N LEU A 345 8.70 -8.00 7.28
CA LEU A 345 9.71 -6.99 7.62
C LEU A 345 11.12 -7.59 7.80
N LEU A 346 11.19 -8.85 8.25
CA LEU A 346 12.45 -9.56 8.43
C LEU A 346 13.08 -10.05 7.12
N ARG A 347 12.36 -10.03 5.99
CA ARG A 347 12.91 -10.45 4.70
C ARG A 347 13.83 -9.36 4.16
N ALA A 348 15.08 -9.69 4.02
CA ALA A 348 16.05 -8.80 3.37
C ALA A 348 15.71 -8.62 1.88
N PRO A 349 16.13 -7.51 1.26
CA PRO A 349 16.07 -7.35 -0.18
C PRO A 349 16.78 -8.52 -0.87
N LYS A 350 16.21 -9.05 -1.95
CA LYS A 350 16.90 -10.07 -2.75
C LYS A 350 18.11 -9.43 -3.42
N ALA A 351 19.30 -10.03 -3.24
CA ALA A 351 20.45 -9.72 -4.07
C ALA A 351 20.03 -9.97 -5.54
N ARG A 352 19.99 -8.94 -6.34
CA ARG A 352 19.86 -9.09 -7.79
C ARG A 352 21.26 -9.32 -8.30
N ASN A 353 21.49 -10.48 -8.90
CA ASN A 353 22.70 -10.70 -9.68
C ASN A 353 22.68 -9.64 -10.79
N GLU A 354 23.70 -8.76 -10.77
CA GLU A 354 23.98 -7.80 -11.82
C GLU A 354 24.25 -8.49 -13.15
#